data_ea9df2c3f025503fcb0ab342bf2c60d3
#
_entry.id   ea9df2c3f025503fcb0ab342bf2c60d3
#
_cell.length_a   1.000
_cell.length_b   1.000
_cell.length_c   1.000
_cell.angle_alpha   90.00
_cell.angle_beta   90.00
_cell.angle_gamma   90.00
#
_symmetry.space_group_name_H-M   'P 1'
#
loop_
_entity.id
_entity.type
_entity.pdbx_description
1 polymer ?
#
loop_
_entity_poly.entity_id
_entity_poly.type
_entity_poly.pdbx_seq_one_letter_code
_entity_poly.pdbx_strand_id
1 'polypeptide(L)'
;AIKGETIEEITEAAKVMRSHCAPFDNDMDTLEIVGTGGDRSNTINISTLAALITSAAGIKTTKHGNRAASSKCGTADCLEALGVKIDGDAEESLQSLRDNNFCFLFAQKYHPAMRFVGAVRREIGIRTMFNILGPLANPAKANMQLMGVCDENLVEPLAHVLVNLGVKSTMVVYGMDCIDEISLSAPTKVCEYRDGKYKTYEITPEQFGFTRCEKSDLVGGEPQENAVSYTHLRAHETGRNL
;
A
#
# COMPACT_ATOMS: atom_id res chain seq x y z
N ALA A 1 1.30 -6.41 -22.35
CA ALA A 1 1.10 -7.63 -21.55
C ALA A 1 2.00 -8.80 -21.98
N ILE A 2 2.18 -9.04 -23.30
CA ILE A 2 3.00 -10.20 -23.78
C ILE A 2 4.50 -9.89 -23.66
N LYS A 3 4.90 -8.65 -23.93
CA LYS A 3 6.32 -8.22 -23.90
C LYS A 3 6.86 -8.10 -22.46
N GLY A 4 6.02 -7.74 -21.51
CA GLY A 4 6.43 -7.19 -20.23
C GLY A 4 6.84 -5.71 -20.34
N GLU A 5 6.64 -4.96 -19.28
CA GLU A 5 6.96 -3.54 -19.19
C GLU A 5 8.40 -3.34 -18.68
N THR A 6 9.11 -2.34 -19.22
CA THR A 6 10.43 -1.95 -18.70
C THR A 6 10.30 -0.96 -17.52
N ILE A 7 11.38 -0.79 -16.76
CA ILE A 7 11.46 0.18 -15.66
C ILE A 7 11.14 1.59 -16.17
N GLU A 8 11.66 1.96 -17.34
CA GLU A 8 11.44 3.27 -17.96
C GLU A 8 9.97 3.44 -18.35
N GLU A 9 9.35 2.44 -18.98
CA GLU A 9 7.94 2.48 -19.38
C GLU A 9 7.01 2.63 -18.16
N ILE A 10 7.27 1.88 -17.09
CA ILE A 10 6.50 2.00 -15.84
C ILE A 10 6.71 3.37 -15.20
N THR A 11 7.96 3.86 -15.16
CA THR A 11 8.30 5.16 -14.58
C THR A 11 7.57 6.28 -15.30
N GLU A 12 7.63 6.31 -16.63
CA GLU A 12 6.98 7.37 -17.42
C GLU A 12 5.45 7.29 -17.32
N ALA A 13 4.87 6.09 -17.34
CA ALA A 13 3.44 5.93 -17.13
C ALA A 13 2.99 6.43 -15.74
N ALA A 14 3.77 6.16 -14.70
CA ALA A 14 3.49 6.67 -13.35
C ALA A 14 3.62 8.20 -13.27
N LYS A 15 4.62 8.80 -13.92
CA LYS A 15 4.76 10.27 -14.02
C LYS A 15 3.55 10.91 -14.70
N VAL A 16 3.10 10.35 -15.83
CA VAL A 16 1.89 10.82 -16.52
C VAL A 16 0.67 10.69 -15.61
N MET A 17 0.50 9.57 -14.92
CA MET A 17 -0.61 9.38 -13.98
C MET A 17 -0.59 10.42 -12.85
N ARG A 18 0.59 10.69 -12.27
CA ARG A 18 0.77 11.74 -11.25
C ARG A 18 0.51 13.15 -11.77
N SER A 19 0.84 13.44 -13.05
CA SER A 19 0.61 14.78 -13.63
C SER A 19 -0.86 15.08 -13.88
N HIS A 20 -1.73 14.07 -13.98
CA HIS A 20 -3.18 14.19 -14.14
C HIS A 20 -3.95 13.96 -12.84
N CYS A 21 -3.26 13.85 -11.73
CA CYS A 21 -3.83 13.71 -10.41
C CYS A 21 -4.36 15.06 -9.91
N ALA A 22 -5.43 15.03 -9.10
CA ALA A 22 -5.83 16.22 -8.36
C ALA A 22 -4.70 16.63 -7.39
N PRO A 23 -4.41 17.93 -7.24
CA PRO A 23 -3.29 18.39 -6.45
C PRO A 23 -3.44 18.04 -4.96
N PHE A 24 -2.33 17.64 -4.36
CA PHE A 24 -2.16 17.50 -2.91
C PHE A 24 -0.74 17.96 -2.57
N ASP A 25 -0.63 19.25 -2.29
CA ASP A 25 0.67 19.86 -2.02
C ASP A 25 0.99 19.78 -0.53
N ASN A 26 2.06 19.05 -0.20
CA ASN A 26 2.59 19.00 1.15
C ASN A 26 4.13 19.09 1.10
N ASP A 27 4.70 19.66 2.14
CA ASP A 27 6.15 19.86 2.33
C ASP A 27 6.74 18.92 3.39
N MET A 28 5.94 17.97 3.87
CA MET A 28 6.33 17.05 4.95
C MET A 28 6.97 15.78 4.39
N ASP A 29 7.93 15.24 5.13
CA ASP A 29 8.38 13.87 4.89
C ASP A 29 7.27 12.89 5.27
N THR A 30 6.85 12.07 4.30
CA THR A 30 5.72 11.15 4.48
C THR A 30 6.08 9.73 4.05
N LEU A 31 5.45 8.78 4.72
CA LEU A 31 5.52 7.36 4.41
C LEU A 31 4.23 6.91 3.73
N GLU A 32 4.36 6.08 2.70
CA GLU A 32 3.27 5.25 2.19
C GLU A 32 3.54 3.78 2.45
N ILE A 33 2.49 3.05 2.86
CA ILE A 33 2.50 1.59 2.97
C ILE A 33 1.36 1.06 2.09
N VAL A 34 1.70 0.31 1.03
CA VAL A 34 0.73 -0.09 0.02
C VAL A 34 1.15 -1.37 -0.68
N GLY A 35 0.19 -2.18 -1.10
CA GLY A 35 0.41 -3.34 -1.96
C GLY A 35 -0.14 -3.12 -3.37
N THR A 36 0.34 -3.88 -4.33
CA THR A 36 -0.22 -3.91 -5.70
C THR A 36 -1.61 -4.54 -5.73
N GLY A 37 -1.92 -5.34 -4.72
CA GLY A 37 -3.11 -6.17 -4.72
C GLY A 37 -3.05 -7.30 -5.75
N GLY A 38 -4.15 -8.05 -5.85
CA GLY A 38 -4.29 -9.09 -6.86
C GLY A 38 -3.56 -10.39 -6.55
N ASP A 39 -3.06 -10.57 -5.37
CA ASP A 39 -2.43 -11.79 -4.85
C ASP A 39 -3.46 -12.90 -4.54
N ARG A 40 -4.75 -12.57 -4.49
CA ARG A 40 -5.88 -13.46 -4.19
C ARG A 40 -5.83 -14.13 -2.80
N SER A 41 -5.04 -13.57 -1.90
CA SER A 41 -4.88 -14.11 -0.54
C SER A 41 -6.11 -13.83 0.34
N ASN A 42 -6.87 -12.77 0.02
CA ASN A 42 -8.00 -12.28 0.82
C ASN A 42 -7.62 -12.04 2.29
N THR A 43 -6.41 -11.58 2.54
CA THR A 43 -5.96 -11.22 3.89
C THR A 43 -6.75 -10.04 4.45
N ILE A 44 -6.69 -9.86 5.77
CA ILE A 44 -7.06 -8.57 6.38
C ILE A 44 -6.28 -7.44 5.69
N ASN A 45 -6.72 -6.19 5.85
CA ASN A 45 -6.03 -5.04 5.22
C ASN A 45 -4.72 -4.70 5.96
N ILE A 46 -3.70 -5.58 5.84
CA ILE A 46 -2.42 -5.52 6.57
C ILE A 46 -1.73 -4.17 6.39
N SER A 47 -1.58 -3.71 5.15
CA SER A 47 -0.95 -2.42 4.86
C SER A 47 -1.70 -1.22 5.46
N THR A 48 -3.03 -1.31 5.62
CA THR A 48 -3.82 -0.27 6.29
C THR A 48 -3.57 -0.25 7.79
N LEU A 49 -3.54 -1.43 8.41
CA LEU A 49 -3.21 -1.58 9.83
C LEU A 49 -1.79 -1.07 10.12
N ALA A 50 -0.81 -1.48 9.32
CA ALA A 50 0.57 -1.01 9.43
C ALA A 50 0.68 0.53 9.30
N ALA A 51 -0.09 1.14 8.39
CA ALA A 51 -0.14 2.59 8.22
C ALA A 51 -0.71 3.29 9.46
N LEU A 52 -1.74 2.75 10.10
CA LEU A 52 -2.30 3.30 11.34
C LEU A 52 -1.32 3.17 12.51
N ILE A 53 -0.64 2.02 12.64
CA ILE A 53 0.36 1.78 13.68
C ILE A 53 1.55 2.75 13.53
N THR A 54 2.07 2.92 12.31
CA THR A 54 3.19 3.84 12.06
C THR A 54 2.81 5.29 12.31
N SER A 55 1.58 5.69 11.98
CA SER A 55 1.09 7.05 12.30
C SER A 55 0.95 7.28 13.80
N ALA A 56 0.49 6.28 14.53
CA ALA A 56 0.42 6.33 16.00
C ALA A 56 1.82 6.40 16.64
N ALA A 57 2.83 5.85 15.98
CA ALA A 57 4.25 6.00 16.37
C ALA A 57 4.86 7.36 15.99
N GLY A 58 4.08 8.29 15.43
CA GLY A 58 4.52 9.65 15.09
C GLY A 58 5.06 9.84 13.67
N ILE A 59 4.98 8.81 12.81
CA ILE A 59 5.42 8.92 11.41
C ILE A 59 4.25 9.41 10.56
N LYS A 60 4.46 10.50 9.83
CA LYS A 60 3.43 11.02 8.92
C LYS A 60 3.19 10.05 7.77
N THR A 61 1.99 9.50 7.70
CA THR A 61 1.61 8.44 6.76
C THR A 61 0.48 8.91 5.84
N THR A 62 0.75 8.90 4.54
CA THR A 62 -0.22 9.24 3.50
C THR A 62 -0.70 7.97 2.82
N LYS A 63 -1.84 7.44 3.26
CA LYS A 63 -2.39 6.20 2.72
C LYS A 63 -3.20 6.48 1.45
N HIS A 64 -2.69 6.10 0.29
CA HIS A 64 -3.43 6.09 -0.95
C HIS A 64 -4.14 4.74 -1.13
N GLY A 65 -5.41 4.77 -1.49
CA GLY A 65 -6.17 3.52 -1.62
C GLY A 65 -7.53 3.68 -2.28
N ASN A 66 -8.17 2.54 -2.52
CA ASN A 66 -9.47 2.45 -3.19
C ASN A 66 -10.39 1.48 -2.45
N ARG A 67 -11.63 1.38 -2.93
CA ARG A 67 -12.55 0.29 -2.58
C ARG A 67 -12.06 -1.03 -3.18
N ALA A 68 -12.57 -2.13 -2.65
CA ALA A 68 -12.26 -3.46 -3.14
C ALA A 68 -12.56 -3.59 -4.65
N ALA A 69 -11.63 -4.22 -5.37
CA ALA A 69 -11.82 -4.57 -6.78
C ALA A 69 -12.11 -6.08 -6.96
N SER A 70 -11.43 -6.92 -6.19
CA SER A 70 -11.53 -8.39 -6.25
C SER A 70 -11.58 -9.06 -4.87
N SER A 71 -11.15 -8.37 -3.82
CA SER A 71 -11.27 -8.82 -2.42
C SER A 71 -12.62 -8.45 -1.82
N LYS A 72 -12.93 -8.96 -0.63
CA LYS A 72 -14.15 -8.62 0.11
C LYS A 72 -14.10 -7.22 0.73
N CYS A 73 -12.90 -6.72 1.03
CA CYS A 73 -12.69 -5.45 1.73
C CYS A 73 -11.47 -4.73 1.17
N GLY A 74 -11.67 -3.55 0.59
CA GLY A 74 -10.59 -2.65 0.20
C GLY A 74 -10.18 -1.71 1.33
N THR A 75 -9.11 -0.93 1.12
CA THR A 75 -8.66 0.06 2.11
C THR A 75 -9.74 1.05 2.50
N ALA A 76 -10.45 1.62 1.50
CA ALA A 76 -11.52 2.58 1.76
C ALA A 76 -12.67 1.96 2.54
N ASP A 77 -13.04 0.72 2.20
CA ASP A 77 -14.15 0.01 2.85
C ASP A 77 -13.84 -0.26 4.34
N CYS A 78 -12.60 -0.68 4.63
CA CYS A 78 -12.13 -0.91 6.00
C CYS A 78 -12.08 0.38 6.83
N LEU A 79 -11.52 1.46 6.27
CA LEU A 79 -11.44 2.76 6.95
C LEU A 79 -12.82 3.36 7.22
N GLU A 80 -13.75 3.24 6.28
CA GLU A 80 -15.13 3.68 6.43
C GLU A 80 -15.84 2.89 7.54
N ALA A 81 -15.62 1.56 7.62
CA ALA A 81 -16.14 0.73 8.71
C ALA A 81 -15.53 1.09 10.09
N LEU A 82 -14.32 1.64 10.13
CA LEU A 82 -13.69 2.21 11.33
C LEU A 82 -14.19 3.62 11.67
N GLY A 83 -15.08 4.20 10.88
CA GLY A 83 -15.62 5.56 11.07
C GLY A 83 -14.72 6.66 10.54
N VAL A 84 -13.69 6.34 9.73
CA VAL A 84 -12.83 7.34 9.10
C VAL A 84 -13.54 7.96 7.90
N LYS A 85 -13.54 9.30 7.82
CA LYS A 85 -14.03 10.01 6.63
C LYS A 85 -13.09 9.78 5.45
N ILE A 86 -13.55 9.06 4.43
CA ILE A 86 -12.73 8.66 3.28
C ILE A 86 -12.76 9.66 2.12
N ASP A 87 -13.74 10.56 2.07
CA ASP A 87 -14.01 11.50 0.98
C ASP A 87 -13.62 12.94 1.31
N GLY A 88 -12.74 13.13 2.30
CA GLY A 88 -12.18 14.42 2.66
C GLY A 88 -11.55 15.14 1.47
N ASP A 89 -11.61 16.48 1.43
CA ASP A 89 -10.89 17.25 0.43
C ASP A 89 -9.38 17.33 0.74
N ALA A 90 -8.62 18.00 -0.13
CA ALA A 90 -7.16 18.06 0.03
C ALA A 90 -6.77 18.84 1.30
N GLU A 91 -7.52 19.87 1.69
CA GLU A 91 -7.25 20.67 2.89
C GLU A 91 -7.56 19.87 4.16
N GLU A 92 -8.72 19.20 4.22
CA GLU A 92 -9.10 18.30 5.32
C GLU A 92 -8.08 17.17 5.48
N SER A 93 -7.64 16.55 4.37
CA SER A 93 -6.64 15.49 4.38
C SER A 93 -5.28 16.00 4.88
N LEU A 94 -4.88 17.20 4.46
CA LEU A 94 -3.63 17.83 4.90
C LEU A 94 -3.69 18.19 6.40
N GLN A 95 -4.84 18.69 6.87
CA GLN A 95 -5.04 18.98 8.30
C GLN A 95 -4.99 17.69 9.12
N SER A 96 -5.65 16.63 8.67
CA SER A 96 -5.57 15.31 9.33
C SER A 96 -4.13 14.77 9.40
N LEU A 97 -3.34 14.93 8.33
CA LEU A 97 -1.94 14.55 8.31
C LEU A 97 -1.10 15.33 9.33
N ARG A 98 -1.40 16.62 9.54
CA ARG A 98 -0.70 17.47 10.52
C ARG A 98 -1.05 17.07 11.96
N ASP A 99 -2.34 16.86 12.23
CA ASP A 99 -2.86 16.67 13.58
C ASP A 99 -2.71 15.22 14.08
N ASN A 100 -2.92 14.26 13.16
CA ASN A 100 -2.99 12.83 13.50
C ASN A 100 -1.86 12.00 12.90
N ASN A 101 -0.92 12.59 12.16
CA ASN A 101 0.11 11.91 11.38
C ASN A 101 -0.46 10.93 10.33
N PHE A 102 -1.74 11.01 10.00
CA PHE A 102 -2.41 10.13 9.06
C PHE A 102 -3.37 10.88 8.17
N CYS A 103 -3.35 10.59 6.88
CA CYS A 103 -4.46 10.93 5.99
C CYS A 103 -4.73 9.82 4.99
N PHE A 104 -5.99 9.72 4.57
CA PHE A 104 -6.42 8.83 3.51
C PHE A 104 -6.70 9.62 2.23
N LEU A 105 -6.05 9.20 1.14
CA LEU A 105 -6.20 9.81 -0.17
C LEU A 105 -6.97 8.84 -1.08
N PHE A 106 -8.27 9.11 -1.24
CA PHE A 106 -9.19 8.23 -1.96
C PHE A 106 -8.91 8.28 -3.48
N ALA A 107 -8.49 7.17 -4.07
CA ALA A 107 -8.04 7.10 -5.45
C ALA A 107 -9.05 7.63 -6.47
N GLN A 108 -10.35 7.40 -6.26
CA GLN A 108 -11.39 7.87 -7.18
C GLN A 108 -11.49 9.40 -7.21
N LYS A 109 -11.18 10.07 -6.09
CA LYS A 109 -11.19 11.52 -5.98
C LYS A 109 -9.94 12.15 -6.61
N TYR A 110 -8.79 11.53 -6.40
CA TYR A 110 -7.51 12.07 -6.86
C TYR A 110 -7.15 11.70 -8.30
N HIS A 111 -7.71 10.60 -8.85
CA HIS A 111 -7.43 10.15 -10.22
C HIS A 111 -8.67 10.12 -11.11
N PRO A 112 -9.30 11.28 -11.39
CA PRO A 112 -10.53 11.33 -12.18
C PRO A 112 -10.35 10.82 -13.61
N ALA A 113 -9.13 10.86 -14.17
CA ALA A 113 -8.81 10.34 -15.49
C ALA A 113 -8.98 8.81 -15.59
N MET A 114 -8.88 8.08 -14.47
CA MET A 114 -9.04 6.62 -14.44
C MET A 114 -10.44 6.15 -14.85
N ARG A 115 -11.45 7.03 -14.81
CA ARG A 115 -12.81 6.72 -15.31
C ARG A 115 -12.83 6.32 -16.79
N PHE A 116 -11.91 6.88 -17.59
CA PHE A 116 -11.86 6.60 -19.03
C PHE A 116 -11.29 5.21 -19.35
N VAL A 117 -10.48 4.65 -18.47
CA VAL A 117 -9.85 3.34 -18.70
C VAL A 117 -10.51 2.21 -17.89
N GLY A 118 -11.35 2.54 -16.91
CA GLY A 118 -11.94 1.57 -15.98
C GLY A 118 -12.83 0.54 -16.68
N ALA A 119 -13.63 0.96 -17.68
CA ALA A 119 -14.47 0.06 -18.47
C ALA A 119 -13.65 -0.91 -19.30
N VAL A 120 -12.66 -0.39 -20.03
CA VAL A 120 -11.75 -1.17 -20.88
C VAL A 120 -10.96 -2.19 -20.06
N ARG A 121 -10.46 -1.80 -18.88
CA ARG A 121 -9.75 -2.72 -17.97
C ARG A 121 -10.62 -3.90 -17.53
N ARG A 122 -11.90 -3.65 -17.23
CA ARG A 122 -12.84 -4.73 -16.87
C ARG A 122 -13.13 -5.66 -18.03
N GLU A 123 -13.28 -5.10 -19.22
CA GLU A 123 -13.57 -5.88 -20.44
C GLU A 123 -12.40 -6.76 -20.84
N ILE A 124 -11.16 -6.23 -20.78
CA ILE A 124 -9.95 -6.98 -21.10
C ILE A 124 -9.70 -8.12 -20.08
N GLY A 125 -10.00 -7.92 -18.81
CA GLY A 125 -9.97 -8.94 -17.75
C GLY A 125 -8.58 -9.57 -17.46
N ILE A 126 -7.50 -9.04 -18.03
CA ILE A 126 -6.13 -9.51 -17.78
C ILE A 126 -5.32 -8.50 -16.96
N ARG A 127 -4.23 -8.95 -16.35
CA ARG A 127 -3.25 -8.05 -15.71
C ARG A 127 -2.54 -7.21 -16.76
N THR A 128 -2.38 -5.94 -16.45
CA THR A 128 -1.66 -4.96 -17.25
C THR A 128 -0.85 -4.06 -16.32
N MET A 129 -0.06 -3.16 -16.89
CA MET A 129 0.68 -2.12 -16.15
C MET A 129 -0.23 -1.34 -15.16
N PHE A 130 -1.50 -1.15 -15.46
CA PHE A 130 -2.44 -0.48 -14.54
C PHE A 130 -2.61 -1.18 -13.19
N ASN A 131 -2.24 -2.44 -13.06
CA ASN A 131 -2.30 -3.15 -11.78
C ASN A 131 -1.16 -2.75 -10.83
N ILE A 132 -0.06 -2.24 -11.37
CA ILE A 132 1.10 -1.80 -10.59
C ILE A 132 1.22 -0.27 -10.49
N LEU A 133 0.47 0.48 -11.30
CA LEU A 133 0.52 1.96 -11.28
C LEU A 133 -0.15 2.58 -10.05
N GLY A 134 -1.15 1.91 -9.45
CA GLY A 134 -1.85 2.43 -8.26
C GLY A 134 -0.89 2.81 -7.12
N PRO A 135 -0.04 1.89 -6.64
CA PRO A 135 0.96 2.17 -5.62
C PRO A 135 2.01 3.22 -6.00
N LEU A 136 2.22 3.46 -7.29
CA LEU A 136 3.19 4.43 -7.81
C LEU A 136 2.61 5.84 -7.97
N ALA A 137 1.30 5.99 -7.79
CA ALA A 137 0.56 7.20 -8.15
C ALA A 137 0.00 7.96 -6.93
N ASN A 138 0.56 7.77 -5.74
CA ASN A 138 0.14 8.51 -4.55
C ASN A 138 0.21 10.02 -4.79
N PRO A 139 -0.91 10.77 -4.63
CA PRO A 139 -0.97 12.21 -4.83
C PRO A 139 0.00 12.99 -3.93
N ALA A 140 0.26 12.50 -2.72
CA ALA A 140 1.17 13.13 -1.77
C ALA A 140 2.66 13.01 -2.17
N LYS A 141 2.99 12.18 -3.17
CA LYS A 141 4.36 11.94 -3.61
C LYS A 141 5.26 11.57 -2.43
N ALA A 142 4.79 10.64 -1.58
CA ALA A 142 5.50 10.20 -0.40
C ALA A 142 6.97 9.92 -0.71
N ASN A 143 7.87 10.42 0.13
CA ASN A 143 9.31 10.26 -0.07
C ASN A 143 9.90 9.02 0.61
N MET A 144 9.08 8.31 1.37
CA MET A 144 9.37 6.98 1.91
C MET A 144 8.23 6.03 1.51
N GLN A 145 8.56 4.80 1.10
CA GLN A 145 7.52 3.85 0.70
C GLN A 145 7.88 2.40 1.02
N LEU A 146 6.97 1.70 1.70
CA LEU A 146 6.92 0.24 1.77
C LEU A 146 5.88 -0.25 0.76
N MET A 147 6.31 -1.02 -0.23
CA MET A 147 5.46 -1.50 -1.30
C MET A 147 5.47 -3.02 -1.40
N GLY A 148 4.31 -3.65 -1.21
CA GLY A 148 4.14 -5.07 -1.48
C GLY A 148 3.83 -5.35 -2.94
N VAL A 149 4.35 -6.45 -3.46
CA VAL A 149 4.10 -6.91 -4.83
C VAL A 149 3.62 -8.35 -4.86
N CYS A 150 2.74 -8.67 -5.82
CA CYS A 150 2.15 -9.99 -5.97
C CYS A 150 2.96 -10.93 -6.89
N ASP A 151 4.12 -10.48 -7.39
CA ASP A 151 5.03 -11.22 -8.26
C ASP A 151 6.46 -10.92 -7.85
N GLU A 152 7.23 -11.97 -7.56
CA GLU A 152 8.62 -11.87 -7.13
C GLU A 152 9.50 -11.10 -8.10
N ASN A 153 9.23 -11.23 -9.40
CA ASN A 153 10.00 -10.57 -10.45
C ASN A 153 9.82 -9.05 -10.47
N LEU A 154 8.82 -8.51 -9.75
CA LEU A 154 8.57 -7.07 -9.64
C LEU A 154 9.34 -6.42 -8.48
N VAL A 155 9.93 -7.17 -7.57
CA VAL A 155 10.57 -6.64 -6.35
C VAL A 155 11.67 -5.62 -6.69
N GLU A 156 12.67 -6.02 -7.47
CA GLU A 156 13.78 -5.13 -7.85
C GLU A 156 13.36 -4.05 -8.85
N PRO A 157 12.64 -4.37 -9.96
CA PRO A 157 12.22 -3.34 -10.91
C PRO A 157 11.40 -2.22 -10.29
N LEU A 158 10.46 -2.53 -9.39
CA LEU A 158 9.63 -1.49 -8.78
C LEU A 158 10.38 -0.67 -7.72
N ALA A 159 11.40 -1.22 -7.07
CA ALA A 159 12.31 -0.42 -6.25
C ALA A 159 13.04 0.64 -7.10
N HIS A 160 13.53 0.28 -8.28
CA HIS A 160 14.14 1.23 -9.22
C HIS A 160 13.13 2.27 -9.73
N VAL A 161 11.91 1.86 -10.06
CA VAL A 161 10.84 2.78 -10.48
C VAL A 161 10.54 3.81 -9.38
N LEU A 162 10.41 3.39 -8.13
CA LEU A 162 10.15 4.30 -7.00
C LEU A 162 11.26 5.35 -6.84
N VAL A 163 12.51 4.94 -6.94
CA VAL A 163 13.65 5.87 -6.89
C VAL A 163 13.63 6.84 -8.07
N ASN A 164 13.33 6.38 -9.29
CA ASN A 164 13.18 7.23 -10.47
C ASN A 164 12.01 8.22 -10.35
N LEU A 165 11.01 7.91 -9.52
CA LEU A 165 9.88 8.78 -9.18
C LEU A 165 10.18 9.74 -8.02
N GLY A 166 11.41 9.72 -7.47
CA GLY A 166 11.86 10.63 -6.42
C GLY A 166 11.69 10.13 -4.99
N VAL A 167 11.36 8.85 -4.78
CA VAL A 167 11.32 8.26 -3.44
C VAL A 167 12.75 8.17 -2.89
N LYS A 168 12.97 8.69 -1.68
CA LYS A 168 14.30 8.77 -1.05
C LYS A 168 14.69 7.46 -0.33
N SER A 169 13.70 6.73 0.16
CA SER A 169 13.90 5.44 0.84
C SER A 169 12.72 4.53 0.55
N THR A 170 12.99 3.30 0.14
CA THR A 170 11.92 2.33 -0.15
C THR A 170 12.31 0.92 0.21
N MET A 171 11.30 0.13 0.58
CA MET A 171 11.36 -1.33 0.62
C MET A 171 10.27 -1.87 -0.28
N VAL A 172 10.64 -2.67 -1.28
CA VAL A 172 9.68 -3.44 -2.08
C VAL A 172 9.77 -4.89 -1.63
N VAL A 173 8.63 -5.46 -1.28
CA VAL A 173 8.56 -6.76 -0.60
C VAL A 173 7.64 -7.74 -1.32
N TYR A 174 7.95 -9.03 -1.21
CA TYR A 174 7.16 -10.14 -1.71
C TYR A 174 7.21 -11.29 -0.72
N GLY A 175 6.06 -11.67 -0.15
CA GLY A 175 5.94 -12.87 0.67
C GLY A 175 6.03 -14.13 -0.19
N MET A 176 6.96 -15.04 0.15
CA MET A 176 7.21 -16.26 -0.63
C MET A 176 6.02 -17.22 -0.67
N ASP A 177 5.00 -16.98 0.13
CA ASP A 177 3.67 -17.59 0.07
C ASP A 177 2.70 -16.88 -0.88
N CYS A 178 3.22 -16.04 -1.77
CA CYS A 178 2.49 -15.29 -2.80
C CYS A 178 1.55 -14.22 -2.23
N ILE A 179 2.00 -13.47 -1.23
CA ILE A 179 1.29 -12.29 -0.73
C ILE A 179 2.08 -11.01 -1.01
N ASP A 180 1.37 -9.91 -1.23
CA ASP A 180 1.97 -8.60 -1.43
C ASP A 180 2.18 -7.85 -0.10
N GLU A 181 2.71 -8.59 0.90
CA GLU A 181 2.96 -8.11 2.26
C GLU A 181 4.24 -8.75 2.82
N ILE A 182 4.72 -8.26 3.95
CA ILE A 182 5.70 -8.99 4.77
C ILE A 182 4.96 -10.16 5.44
N SER A 183 5.32 -11.39 5.05
CA SER A 183 4.60 -12.58 5.47
C SER A 183 4.93 -13.01 6.90
N LEU A 184 3.91 -13.47 7.62
CA LEU A 184 4.06 -14.20 8.88
C LEU A 184 4.04 -15.73 8.69
N SER A 185 3.73 -16.23 7.48
CA SER A 185 3.68 -17.67 7.19
C SER A 185 4.87 -18.18 6.38
N ALA A 186 5.63 -17.26 5.73
CA ALA A 186 6.76 -17.61 4.88
C ALA A 186 7.90 -16.56 4.99
N PRO A 187 9.08 -16.83 4.44
CA PRO A 187 10.09 -15.80 4.20
C PRO A 187 9.54 -14.70 3.29
N THR A 188 10.12 -13.52 3.38
CA THR A 188 9.79 -12.38 2.52
C THR A 188 11.06 -11.91 1.81
N LYS A 189 11.00 -11.83 0.49
CA LYS A 189 12.04 -11.21 -0.32
C LYS A 189 11.88 -9.69 -0.25
N VAL A 190 12.97 -8.99 -0.05
CA VAL A 190 13.04 -7.52 0.10
C VAL A 190 14.06 -6.94 -0.86
N CYS A 191 13.69 -5.90 -1.58
CA CYS A 191 14.64 -4.98 -2.20
C CYS A 191 14.51 -3.62 -1.51
N GLU A 192 15.54 -3.26 -0.77
CA GLU A 192 15.64 -1.98 -0.04
C GLU A 192 16.51 -0.99 -0.82
N TYR A 193 16.05 0.25 -0.92
CA TYR A 193 16.90 1.37 -1.32
C TYR A 193 16.99 2.36 -0.17
N ARG A 194 18.21 2.58 0.29
CA ARG A 194 18.52 3.51 1.37
C ARG A 194 19.92 4.10 1.19
N ASP A 195 20.09 5.40 1.47
CA ASP A 195 21.35 6.10 1.41
C ASP A 195 22.10 5.90 0.06
N GLY A 196 21.36 5.92 -1.06
CA GLY A 196 21.91 5.78 -2.40
C GLY A 196 22.28 4.35 -2.81
N LYS A 197 21.91 3.33 -2.02
CA LYS A 197 22.29 1.92 -2.28
C LYS A 197 21.07 1.01 -2.30
N TYR A 198 21.08 0.08 -3.26
CA TYR A 198 20.16 -1.04 -3.27
C TYR A 198 20.74 -2.24 -2.54
N LYS A 199 19.89 -2.95 -1.82
CA LYS A 199 20.21 -4.20 -1.16
C LYS A 199 19.03 -5.16 -1.29
N THR A 200 19.26 -6.35 -1.85
CA THR A 200 18.27 -7.42 -1.90
C THR A 200 18.62 -8.49 -0.87
N TYR A 201 17.64 -8.89 -0.07
CA TYR A 201 17.79 -9.89 0.99
C TYR A 201 16.44 -10.53 1.33
N GLU A 202 16.48 -11.56 2.17
CA GLU A 202 15.27 -12.17 2.72
C GLU A 202 15.17 -11.89 4.21
N ILE A 203 13.94 -11.77 4.69
CA ILE A 203 13.59 -11.71 6.10
C ILE A 203 12.61 -12.83 6.43
N THR A 204 12.61 -13.26 7.68
CA THR A 204 11.70 -14.30 8.17
C THR A 204 11.00 -13.85 9.46
N PRO A 205 9.81 -14.38 9.76
CA PRO A 205 9.09 -14.04 11.00
C PRO A 205 9.93 -14.25 12.27
N GLU A 206 10.75 -15.30 12.29
CA GLU A 206 11.58 -15.67 13.44
C GLU A 206 12.63 -14.61 13.79
N GLN A 207 13.12 -13.85 12.79
CA GLN A 207 14.07 -12.75 13.00
C GLN A 207 13.47 -11.60 13.84
N PHE A 208 12.13 -11.52 13.86
CA PHE A 208 11.36 -10.55 14.64
C PHE A 208 10.73 -11.14 15.90
N GLY A 209 11.08 -12.39 16.25
CA GLY A 209 10.56 -13.07 17.43
C GLY A 209 9.16 -13.66 17.27
N PHE A 210 8.65 -13.77 16.05
CA PHE A 210 7.35 -14.38 15.77
C PHE A 210 7.50 -15.86 15.39
N THR A 211 6.55 -16.66 15.83
CA THR A 211 6.35 -18.03 15.31
C THR A 211 5.54 -17.93 14.01
N ARG A 212 5.86 -18.76 13.04
CA ARG A 212 5.08 -18.80 11.79
C ARG A 212 3.63 -19.20 12.08
N CYS A 213 2.72 -18.49 11.43
CA CYS A 213 1.31 -18.85 11.39
C CYS A 213 0.98 -19.58 10.08
N GLU A 214 -0.22 -20.12 9.98
CA GLU A 214 -0.76 -20.59 8.71
C GLU A 214 -1.29 -19.39 7.92
N LYS A 215 -1.21 -19.44 6.58
CA LYS A 215 -1.76 -18.37 5.73
C LYS A 215 -3.26 -18.16 5.96
N SER A 216 -3.99 -19.20 6.32
CA SER A 216 -5.41 -19.14 6.70
C SER A 216 -5.71 -18.24 7.90
N ASP A 217 -4.74 -18.06 8.81
CA ASP A 217 -4.90 -17.21 10.01
C ASP A 217 -4.92 -15.72 9.66
N LEU A 218 -4.46 -15.36 8.46
CA LEU A 218 -4.41 -13.99 7.95
C LEU A 218 -5.63 -13.62 7.11
N VAL A 219 -6.55 -14.55 6.87
CA VAL A 219 -7.72 -14.32 6.00
C VAL A 219 -8.65 -13.31 6.65
N GLY A 220 -8.99 -12.28 5.90
CA GLY A 220 -9.96 -11.26 6.26
C GLY A 220 -11.38 -11.62 5.85
N GLY A 221 -12.31 -10.78 6.24
CA GLY A 221 -13.73 -10.91 5.95
C GLY A 221 -14.33 -9.66 5.31
N GLU A 222 -15.58 -9.42 5.62
CA GLU A 222 -16.29 -8.20 5.24
C GLU A 222 -15.69 -6.98 5.97
N PRO A 223 -15.96 -5.73 5.51
CA PRO A 223 -15.38 -4.53 6.10
C PRO A 223 -15.53 -4.41 7.62
N GLN A 224 -16.69 -4.76 8.15
CA GLN A 224 -16.97 -4.71 9.58
C GLN A 224 -16.15 -5.75 10.37
N GLU A 225 -15.96 -6.95 9.81
CA GLU A 225 -15.14 -7.99 10.43
C GLU A 225 -13.67 -7.57 10.49
N ASN A 226 -13.14 -6.98 9.41
CA ASN A 226 -11.77 -6.46 9.38
C ASN A 226 -11.58 -5.30 10.36
N ALA A 227 -12.57 -4.40 10.47
CA ALA A 227 -12.53 -3.30 11.44
C ALA A 227 -12.51 -3.81 12.89
N VAL A 228 -13.26 -4.86 13.20
CA VAL A 228 -13.25 -5.51 14.53
C VAL A 228 -11.88 -6.11 14.83
N SER A 229 -11.24 -6.76 13.87
CA SER A 229 -9.87 -7.30 14.04
C SER A 229 -8.89 -6.20 14.44
N TYR A 230 -8.97 -5.01 13.87
CA TYR A 230 -8.14 -3.85 14.21
C TYR A 230 -8.39 -3.34 15.64
N THR A 231 -9.64 -3.28 16.07
CA THR A 231 -10.00 -2.83 17.43
C THR A 231 -9.61 -3.85 18.48
N HIS A 232 -9.64 -5.14 18.17
CA HIS A 232 -9.16 -6.21 19.06
C HIS A 232 -7.64 -6.12 19.30
N LEU A 233 -6.84 -5.83 18.29
CA LEU A 233 -5.41 -5.59 18.44
C LEU A 233 -5.13 -4.42 19.40
N ARG A 234 -5.88 -3.32 19.31
CA ARG A 234 -5.79 -2.21 20.28
C ARG A 234 -6.10 -2.64 21.70
N ALA A 235 -7.10 -3.49 21.91
CA ALA A 235 -7.51 -3.95 23.23
C ALA A 235 -6.43 -4.82 23.91
N HIS A 236 -5.70 -5.62 23.15
CA HIS A 236 -4.60 -6.43 23.68
C HIS A 236 -3.37 -5.61 24.09
N GLU A 237 -3.06 -4.54 23.39
CA GLU A 237 -1.93 -3.66 23.75
C GLU A 237 -2.24 -2.81 24.98
N THR A 238 -3.45 -2.28 25.12
CA THR A 238 -3.86 -1.49 26.28
C THR A 238 -4.00 -2.34 27.57
N GLY A 239 -4.23 -3.64 27.45
CA GLY A 239 -4.29 -4.56 28.59
C GLY A 239 -2.94 -4.93 29.21
N ARG A 240 -1.82 -4.63 28.54
CA ARG A 240 -0.45 -4.89 29.06
C ARG A 240 0.21 -3.68 29.72
N ASN A 241 -0.35 -2.49 29.60
CA ASN A 241 0.19 -1.24 30.13
C ASN A 241 -0.64 -0.67 31.30
N LEU A 242 -1.51 -1.46 31.89
CA LEU A 242 -2.18 -1.24 33.17
C LEU A 242 -1.75 -2.31 34.16
#